data_969ce3031348dcf464709e20b65f6a07
#
_entry.id   969ce3031348dcf464709e20b65f6a07
#
_cell.length_a   1.000
_cell.length_b   1.000
_cell.length_c   1.000
_cell.angle_alpha   90.00
_cell.angle_beta   90.00
_cell.angle_gamma   90.00
#
_symmetry.space_group_name_H-M   'P 1'
#
loop_
_entity.id
_entity.type
_entity.pdbx_description
1 polymer ?
#
loop_
_entity_poly.entity_id
_entity_poly.type
_entity_poly.pdbx_seq_one_letter_code
_entity_poly.pdbx_strand_id
1 'polypeptide(L)'
;MDRRKFLKNVGIGAAAGTTTLITAAPAIAANPKIKWRLASSFPKTLDTVYGGGEDFCKRVGELSEGNFEIRSFAGGEIVPALQVMDAVKDGTVECCHTAPYYFFGKNEAFAFDCSVPFGMTARAQNAWMYFGGGQKLLADFYAQYNIVSLAAGNSGCQMGGWYRKPIKTLADLKGLKMRVGGFAGRCMEKLGVVPQQIPAGDIYASLEKGTIDAAEWIGPHDDEKLGLYKVAPNYYFPAWWEPSTQFSVMINKKEWDKLPKNYQQILEVAAAETNVRMLAEYDFRNPTALAKLQKSGAKLSQFSNEILEAAFKATNEVLEETAGRNPDFKKIYEPWRQFRNLEFQWFNVTEQAYAKFAFHKKLGK
;
A
#
# COMPACT_ATOMS: atom_id res chain seq x y z
N MET A 1 56.75 -26.38 -10.77
CA MET A 1 56.38 -27.79 -10.43
C MET A 1 55.23 -28.17 -11.38
N ASP A 2 55.50 -29.20 -12.20
CA ASP A 2 54.65 -29.59 -13.30
C ASP A 2 53.40 -30.40 -12.80
N ARG A 3 52.20 -29.88 -13.04
CA ARG A 3 50.92 -30.48 -12.66
C ARG A 3 50.71 -31.91 -13.20
N ARG A 4 51.43 -32.28 -14.25
CA ARG A 4 51.36 -33.63 -14.84
C ARG A 4 52.12 -34.70 -14.04
N LYS A 5 53.11 -34.33 -13.18
CA LYS A 5 53.83 -35.26 -12.31
C LYS A 5 53.08 -35.63 -11.05
N PHE A 6 52.17 -34.74 -10.61
CA PHE A 6 51.37 -35.03 -9.39
C PHE A 6 50.29 -36.10 -9.62
N LEU A 7 49.70 -36.15 -10.81
CA LEU A 7 48.63 -37.11 -11.14
C LEU A 7 49.16 -38.54 -11.47
N LYS A 8 50.47 -38.71 -11.77
CA LYS A 8 51.06 -40.05 -12.03
C LYS A 8 51.45 -40.81 -10.77
N ASN A 9 51.58 -40.16 -9.63
CA ASN A 9 52.03 -40.82 -8.38
C ASN A 9 50.89 -41.25 -7.46
N VAL A 10 49.62 -41.05 -7.85
CA VAL A 10 48.44 -41.48 -7.08
C VAL A 10 47.87 -42.82 -7.57
N GLY A 11 48.51 -43.45 -8.57
CA GLY A 11 47.97 -44.58 -9.33
C GLY A 11 48.55 -45.96 -9.03
N ILE A 12 49.44 -46.17 -8.04
CA ILE A 12 49.93 -47.51 -7.71
C ILE A 12 50.10 -47.63 -6.18
N GLY A 13 49.19 -48.27 -5.50
CA GLY A 13 49.36 -48.68 -4.12
C GLY A 13 48.10 -48.97 -3.37
N ALA A 14 47.79 -50.26 -3.26
CA ALA A 14 47.08 -50.94 -2.18
C ALA A 14 45.66 -51.42 -2.45
N ALA A 15 45.62 -52.64 -2.88
CA ALA A 15 44.55 -53.58 -2.46
C ALA A 15 44.74 -53.88 -0.96
N ALA A 16 44.05 -53.20 -0.10
CA ALA A 16 43.78 -53.60 1.30
C ALA A 16 42.62 -52.78 1.85
N GLY A 17 41.54 -53.42 2.24
CA GLY A 17 40.29 -52.95 2.80
C GLY A 17 40.30 -51.62 3.55
N THR A 18 39.88 -50.57 2.87
CA THR A 18 39.39 -49.35 3.49
C THR A 18 38.01 -49.06 2.91
N THR A 19 37.00 -49.31 3.72
CA THR A 19 35.65 -48.75 3.53
C THR A 19 35.78 -47.24 3.41
N THR A 20 35.80 -46.73 2.19
CA THR A 20 35.68 -45.32 1.92
C THR A 20 34.29 -44.89 2.39
N LEU A 21 34.21 -44.26 3.56
CA LEU A 21 33.08 -43.44 3.94
C LEU A 21 32.97 -42.36 2.89
N ILE A 22 32.17 -42.62 1.86
CA ILE A 22 31.65 -41.54 0.99
C ILE A 22 30.80 -40.69 1.94
N THR A 23 31.38 -39.63 2.50
CA THR A 23 30.60 -38.57 3.10
C THR A 23 29.73 -38.02 1.98
N ALA A 24 28.51 -38.54 1.88
CA ALA A 24 27.51 -37.93 1.01
C ALA A 24 27.49 -36.45 1.38
N ALA A 25 27.86 -35.59 0.40
CA ALA A 25 27.62 -34.16 0.56
C ALA A 25 26.17 -34.01 1.02
N PRO A 26 25.89 -33.15 2.03
CA PRO A 26 24.54 -32.98 2.49
C PRO A 26 23.69 -32.63 1.24
N ALA A 27 22.74 -33.49 0.95
CA ALA A 27 21.78 -33.21 -0.11
C ALA A 27 21.15 -31.87 0.26
N ILE A 28 21.39 -30.84 -0.53
CA ILE A 28 20.68 -29.56 -0.41
C ILE A 28 19.22 -29.97 -0.58
N ALA A 29 18.45 -29.94 0.50
CA ALA A 29 17.04 -30.27 0.44
C ALA A 29 16.40 -29.40 -0.61
N ALA A 30 15.83 -30.01 -1.65
CA ALA A 30 15.17 -29.28 -2.70
C ALA A 30 14.09 -28.40 -2.07
N ASN A 31 14.06 -27.14 -2.47
CA ASN A 31 13.05 -26.21 -1.97
C ASN A 31 11.65 -26.79 -2.22
N PRO A 32 10.75 -26.76 -1.23
CA PRO A 32 9.41 -27.34 -1.39
C PRO A 32 8.63 -26.58 -2.45
N LYS A 33 7.82 -27.29 -3.24
CA LYS A 33 6.87 -26.67 -4.15
C LYS A 33 5.66 -26.17 -3.38
N ILE A 34 5.39 -24.87 -3.47
CA ILE A 34 4.30 -24.19 -2.76
C ILE A 34 3.37 -23.50 -3.76
N LYS A 35 2.06 -23.58 -3.50
CA LYS A 35 1.05 -22.87 -4.29
C LYS A 35 0.12 -22.13 -3.35
N TRP A 36 0.04 -20.82 -3.51
CA TRP A 36 -0.83 -19.94 -2.74
C TRP A 36 -1.83 -19.20 -3.63
N ARG A 37 -2.87 -18.65 -3.00
CA ARG A 37 -3.86 -17.77 -3.60
C ARG A 37 -3.74 -16.41 -2.93
N LEU A 38 -3.68 -15.36 -3.75
CA LEU A 38 -3.73 -13.97 -3.32
C LEU A 38 -5.08 -13.37 -3.69
N ALA A 39 -5.90 -13.01 -2.69
CA ALA A 39 -7.15 -12.29 -2.89
C ALA A 39 -6.88 -10.78 -2.88
N SER A 40 -7.18 -10.08 -3.97
CA SER A 40 -7.02 -8.63 -4.05
C SER A 40 -8.31 -7.90 -3.64
N SER A 41 -8.17 -6.72 -3.04
CA SER A 41 -9.29 -5.78 -2.84
C SER A 41 -9.65 -4.99 -4.10
N PHE A 42 -8.90 -5.12 -5.18
CA PHE A 42 -8.97 -4.27 -6.35
C PHE A 42 -9.47 -5.01 -7.58
N PRO A 43 -10.24 -4.34 -8.48
CA PRO A 43 -10.67 -4.92 -9.75
C PRO A 43 -9.54 -4.89 -10.78
N LYS A 44 -9.56 -5.84 -11.72
CA LYS A 44 -8.55 -5.96 -12.81
C LYS A 44 -8.43 -4.73 -13.71
N THR A 45 -9.47 -3.91 -13.77
CA THR A 45 -9.49 -2.67 -14.56
C THR A 45 -8.50 -1.62 -14.05
N LEU A 46 -8.10 -1.69 -12.79
CA LEU A 46 -7.13 -0.79 -12.15
C LEU A 46 -5.73 -1.42 -12.22
N ASP A 47 -5.12 -1.35 -13.39
CA ASP A 47 -3.90 -2.07 -13.79
C ASP A 47 -2.65 -1.73 -12.96
N THR A 48 -2.61 -0.59 -12.27
CA THR A 48 -1.50 -0.24 -11.39
C THR A 48 -1.70 -0.81 -9.99
N VAL A 49 -2.84 -0.54 -9.33
CA VAL A 49 -3.06 -1.06 -7.97
C VAL A 49 -3.33 -2.55 -7.93
N TYR A 50 -4.11 -3.09 -8.87
CA TYR A 50 -4.30 -4.54 -8.99
C TYR A 50 -3.04 -5.21 -9.55
N GLY A 51 -2.43 -4.60 -10.57
CA GLY A 51 -1.20 -5.06 -11.19
C GLY A 51 -0.04 -5.21 -10.22
N GLY A 52 0.05 -4.36 -9.19
CA GLY A 52 1.04 -4.53 -8.13
C GLY A 52 0.93 -5.87 -7.39
N GLY A 53 -0.30 -6.35 -7.14
CA GLY A 53 -0.51 -7.70 -6.61
C GLY A 53 -0.06 -8.80 -7.59
N GLU A 54 -0.26 -8.61 -8.90
CA GLU A 54 0.21 -9.55 -9.94
C GLU A 54 1.74 -9.52 -10.06
N ASP A 55 2.34 -8.32 -10.04
CA ASP A 55 3.81 -8.14 -10.07
C ASP A 55 4.48 -8.82 -8.87
N PHE A 56 3.90 -8.67 -7.67
CA PHE A 56 4.35 -9.39 -6.48
C PHE A 56 4.32 -10.91 -6.69
N CYS A 57 3.19 -11.46 -7.15
CA CYS A 57 3.05 -12.90 -7.41
C CYS A 57 4.07 -13.40 -8.45
N LYS A 58 4.21 -12.67 -9.55
CA LYS A 58 5.19 -12.97 -10.60
C LYS A 58 6.60 -12.96 -10.06
N ARG A 59 6.95 -11.94 -9.26
CA ARG A 59 8.30 -11.80 -8.72
C ARG A 59 8.66 -12.91 -7.74
N VAL A 60 7.72 -13.35 -6.92
CA VAL A 60 7.90 -14.53 -6.05
C VAL A 60 8.19 -15.80 -6.87
N GLY A 61 7.44 -16.03 -7.94
CA GLY A 61 7.68 -17.14 -8.86
C GLY A 61 9.07 -17.11 -9.50
N GLU A 62 9.50 -15.93 -9.99
CA GLU A 62 10.83 -15.73 -10.58
C GLU A 62 11.96 -15.99 -9.59
N LEU A 63 11.89 -15.40 -8.40
CA LEU A 63 12.93 -15.54 -7.36
C LEU A 63 13.02 -16.93 -6.77
N SER A 64 11.93 -17.70 -6.81
CA SER A 64 11.88 -19.09 -6.33
C SER A 64 12.13 -20.12 -7.44
N GLU A 65 12.49 -19.68 -8.66
CA GLU A 65 12.69 -20.57 -9.82
C GLU A 65 11.45 -21.44 -10.10
N GLY A 66 10.25 -20.90 -9.90
CA GLY A 66 8.98 -21.58 -10.09
C GLY A 66 8.59 -22.56 -8.98
N ASN A 67 9.32 -22.62 -7.88
CA ASN A 67 8.99 -23.52 -6.77
C ASN A 67 7.94 -22.91 -5.81
N PHE A 68 7.77 -21.58 -5.82
CA PHE A 68 6.72 -20.91 -5.07
C PHE A 68 5.84 -20.10 -6.01
N GLU A 69 4.66 -20.61 -6.32
CA GLU A 69 3.68 -19.99 -7.19
C GLU A 69 2.56 -19.35 -6.37
N ILE A 70 2.24 -18.09 -6.65
CA ILE A 70 1.09 -17.39 -6.08
C ILE A 70 0.18 -16.95 -7.21
N ARG A 71 -1.12 -17.32 -7.15
CA ARG A 71 -2.12 -16.91 -8.13
C ARG A 71 -2.95 -15.76 -7.57
N SER A 72 -2.99 -14.62 -8.29
CA SER A 72 -3.81 -13.46 -7.95
C SER A 72 -5.27 -13.64 -8.44
N PHE A 73 -6.21 -13.15 -7.61
CA PHE A 73 -7.64 -13.08 -7.87
C PHE A 73 -8.13 -11.67 -7.53
N ALA A 74 -8.91 -11.09 -8.43
CA ALA A 74 -9.45 -9.75 -8.24
C ALA A 74 -10.51 -9.70 -7.13
N GLY A 75 -10.79 -8.50 -6.66
CA GLY A 75 -11.83 -8.26 -5.66
C GLY A 75 -13.18 -8.79 -6.12
N GLY A 76 -13.79 -9.67 -5.31
CA GLY A 76 -15.05 -10.33 -5.61
C GLY A 76 -14.96 -11.65 -6.35
N GLU A 77 -13.79 -12.07 -6.88
CA GLU A 77 -13.66 -13.37 -7.58
C GLU A 77 -13.75 -14.55 -6.61
N ILE A 78 -13.10 -14.50 -5.47
CA ILE A 78 -13.11 -15.57 -4.47
C ILE A 78 -13.51 -15.09 -3.07
N VAL A 79 -13.33 -13.78 -2.80
CA VAL A 79 -13.70 -13.12 -1.54
C VAL A 79 -14.20 -11.72 -1.87
N PRO A 80 -15.25 -11.20 -1.18
CA PRO A 80 -15.65 -9.80 -1.32
C PRO A 80 -14.48 -8.85 -1.04
N ALA A 81 -14.33 -7.80 -1.85
CA ALA A 81 -13.17 -6.92 -1.87
C ALA A 81 -12.75 -6.35 -0.50
N LEU A 82 -13.71 -6.05 0.37
CA LEU A 82 -13.47 -5.50 1.72
C LEU A 82 -13.41 -6.57 2.83
N GLN A 83 -13.40 -7.87 2.48
CA GLN A 83 -13.33 -9.00 3.41
C GLN A 83 -12.06 -9.85 3.24
N VAL A 84 -11.12 -9.40 2.38
CA VAL A 84 -9.92 -10.19 2.04
C VAL A 84 -9.03 -10.44 3.27
N MET A 85 -8.92 -9.50 4.21
CA MET A 85 -8.18 -9.68 5.45
C MET A 85 -8.80 -10.76 6.35
N ASP A 86 -10.13 -10.82 6.43
CA ASP A 86 -10.82 -11.84 7.21
C ASP A 86 -10.55 -13.24 6.62
N ALA A 87 -10.60 -13.35 5.30
CA ALA A 87 -10.29 -14.60 4.62
C ALA A 87 -8.85 -15.07 4.85
N VAL A 88 -7.88 -14.14 4.92
CA VAL A 88 -6.50 -14.46 5.29
C VAL A 88 -6.40 -14.87 6.75
N LYS A 89 -6.97 -14.07 7.66
CA LYS A 89 -6.98 -14.35 9.10
C LYS A 89 -7.52 -15.76 9.40
N ASP A 90 -8.60 -16.14 8.74
CA ASP A 90 -9.30 -17.39 8.96
C ASP A 90 -8.71 -18.56 8.14
N GLY A 91 -7.71 -18.31 7.27
CA GLY A 91 -7.02 -19.32 6.46
C GLY A 91 -7.82 -19.78 5.23
N THR A 92 -8.85 -19.03 4.81
CA THR A 92 -9.60 -19.31 3.57
C THR A 92 -8.72 -19.11 2.34
N VAL A 93 -7.84 -18.10 2.38
CA VAL A 93 -6.76 -17.87 1.41
C VAL A 93 -5.46 -17.63 2.15
N GLU A 94 -4.35 -17.89 1.48
CA GLU A 94 -3.02 -17.81 2.09
C GLU A 94 -2.54 -16.36 2.27
N CYS A 95 -2.89 -15.48 1.32
CA CYS A 95 -2.55 -14.05 1.38
C CYS A 95 -3.57 -13.17 0.65
N CYS A 96 -3.48 -11.86 0.88
CA CYS A 96 -4.24 -10.86 0.14
C CYS A 96 -3.39 -9.64 -0.18
N HIS A 97 -3.81 -8.83 -1.17
CA HIS A 97 -3.27 -7.51 -1.46
C HIS A 97 -4.37 -6.46 -1.29
N THR A 98 -4.16 -5.50 -0.38
CA THR A 98 -5.22 -4.59 0.07
C THR A 98 -4.67 -3.26 0.59
N ALA A 99 -5.57 -2.30 0.81
CA ALA A 99 -5.31 -1.10 1.60
C ALA A 99 -5.68 -1.37 3.07
N PRO A 100 -4.71 -1.40 4.00
CA PRO A 100 -4.97 -1.75 5.40
C PRO A 100 -6.07 -0.93 6.08
N TYR A 101 -6.23 0.33 5.74
CA TYR A 101 -7.26 1.18 6.32
C TYR A 101 -8.71 0.73 6.01
N TYR A 102 -8.94 -0.17 5.06
CA TYR A 102 -10.25 -0.75 4.82
C TYR A 102 -10.79 -1.50 6.05
N PHE A 103 -9.90 -1.93 6.93
CA PHE A 103 -10.22 -2.63 8.18
C PHE A 103 -10.24 -1.71 9.41
N PHE A 104 -10.24 -0.40 9.18
CA PHE A 104 -10.33 0.65 10.21
C PHE A 104 -11.49 0.41 11.20
N GLY A 105 -12.65 -0.06 10.72
CA GLY A 105 -13.79 -0.40 11.56
C GLY A 105 -13.54 -1.54 12.56
N LYS A 106 -12.49 -2.36 12.36
CA LYS A 106 -12.08 -3.41 13.30
C LYS A 106 -11.09 -2.88 14.34
N ASN A 107 -10.14 -2.07 13.90
CA ASN A 107 -9.19 -1.35 14.75
C ASN A 107 -8.58 -0.19 13.97
N GLU A 108 -8.63 1.00 14.56
CA GLU A 108 -8.12 2.21 13.91
C GLU A 108 -6.61 2.17 13.65
N ALA A 109 -5.86 1.31 14.36
CA ALA A 109 -4.42 1.16 14.20
C ALA A 109 -3.99 0.65 12.80
N PHE A 110 -4.89 0.02 12.04
CA PHE A 110 -4.64 -0.34 10.64
C PHE A 110 -4.28 0.87 9.76
N ALA A 111 -4.68 2.09 10.14
CA ALA A 111 -4.35 3.30 9.39
C ALA A 111 -2.84 3.54 9.29
N PHE A 112 -2.03 3.16 10.27
CA PHE A 112 -0.58 3.40 10.25
C PHE A 112 0.16 2.57 9.22
N ASP A 113 -0.37 1.42 8.83
CA ASP A 113 0.18 0.61 7.72
C ASP A 113 -0.32 1.09 6.34
N CYS A 114 -1.06 2.18 6.29
CA CYS A 114 -1.66 2.65 5.05
C CYS A 114 -1.52 4.16 4.88
N SER A 115 -2.44 4.93 5.45
CA SER A 115 -2.43 6.38 5.42
C SER A 115 -3.08 6.97 6.66
N VAL A 116 -2.50 8.05 7.15
CA VAL A 116 -3.04 8.89 8.21
C VAL A 116 -3.18 10.30 7.66
N PRO A 117 -4.33 10.98 7.84
CA PRO A 117 -4.51 12.35 7.39
C PRO A 117 -3.40 13.30 7.88
N PHE A 118 -2.90 14.16 7.01
CA PHE A 118 -1.72 15.00 7.23
C PHE A 118 -0.48 14.24 7.69
N GLY A 119 -0.42 12.96 7.37
CA GLY A 119 0.66 12.03 7.72
C GLY A 119 1.87 12.13 6.79
N MET A 120 2.59 11.03 6.70
CA MET A 120 3.84 10.96 5.96
C MET A 120 3.62 10.76 4.47
N THR A 121 4.47 11.40 3.65
CA THR A 121 4.59 11.08 2.22
C THR A 121 5.23 9.72 2.04
N ALA A 122 5.17 9.14 0.83
CA ALA A 122 5.71 7.80 0.53
C ALA A 122 7.15 7.62 0.98
N ARG A 123 8.00 8.65 0.79
CA ARG A 123 9.40 8.60 1.20
C ARG A 123 9.56 8.57 2.72
N ALA A 124 8.81 9.42 3.45
CA ALA A 124 8.84 9.43 4.92
C ALA A 124 8.22 8.15 5.50
N GLN A 125 7.15 7.61 4.87
CA GLN A 125 6.55 6.34 5.28
C GLN A 125 7.54 5.19 5.15
N ASN A 126 8.27 5.10 4.04
CA ASN A 126 9.34 4.11 3.88
C ASN A 126 10.44 4.27 4.93
N ALA A 127 10.88 5.50 5.23
CA ALA A 127 11.87 5.75 6.28
C ALA A 127 11.37 5.28 7.65
N TRP A 128 10.10 5.55 7.98
CA TRP A 128 9.48 5.07 9.21
C TRP A 128 9.40 3.54 9.27
N MET A 129 8.96 2.90 8.18
CA MET A 129 8.83 1.44 8.11
C MET A 129 10.18 0.75 8.32
N TYR A 130 11.22 1.14 7.58
CA TYR A 130 12.51 0.43 7.59
C TYR A 130 13.44 0.83 8.73
N PHE A 131 13.40 2.08 9.21
CA PHE A 131 14.35 2.63 10.17
C PHE A 131 13.71 3.30 11.39
N GLY A 132 12.46 3.77 11.27
CA GLY A 132 11.72 4.45 12.32
C GLY A 132 10.99 3.53 13.31
N GLY A 133 11.14 2.20 13.16
CA GLY A 133 10.50 1.21 14.04
C GLY A 133 9.08 0.80 13.61
N GLY A 134 8.56 1.36 12.51
CA GLY A 134 7.20 1.11 12.03
C GLY A 134 6.92 -0.36 11.76
N GLN A 135 7.84 -1.03 11.04
CA GLN A 135 7.69 -2.46 10.71
C GLN A 135 7.54 -3.34 11.96
N LYS A 136 8.33 -3.05 13.03
CA LYS A 136 8.24 -3.82 14.27
C LYS A 136 6.93 -3.58 15.01
N LEU A 137 6.51 -2.30 15.13
CA LEU A 137 5.26 -1.94 15.80
C LEU A 137 4.05 -2.58 15.10
N LEU A 138 4.04 -2.55 13.77
CA LEU A 138 2.98 -3.15 12.97
C LEU A 138 3.03 -4.69 13.01
N ALA A 139 4.21 -5.32 13.02
CA ALA A 139 4.32 -6.78 13.17
C ALA A 139 3.70 -7.25 14.50
N ASP A 140 4.01 -6.56 15.62
CA ASP A 140 3.41 -6.85 16.93
C ASP A 140 1.88 -6.68 16.91
N PHE A 141 1.38 -5.65 16.19
CA PHE A 141 -0.05 -5.40 16.03
C PHE A 141 -0.74 -6.47 15.18
N TYR A 142 -0.21 -6.79 14.01
CA TYR A 142 -0.80 -7.78 13.09
C TYR A 142 -0.78 -9.21 13.62
N ALA A 143 0.18 -9.55 14.49
CA ALA A 143 0.26 -10.87 15.11
C ALA A 143 -1.03 -11.21 15.89
N GLN A 144 -1.73 -10.21 16.45
CA GLN A 144 -3.00 -10.40 17.15
C GLN A 144 -4.13 -10.86 16.20
N TYR A 145 -3.97 -10.62 14.91
CA TYR A 145 -4.91 -10.99 13.85
C TYR A 145 -4.47 -12.24 13.07
N ASN A 146 -3.45 -12.97 13.52
CA ASN A 146 -2.86 -14.11 12.78
C ASN A 146 -2.36 -13.69 11.38
N ILE A 147 -1.78 -12.50 11.26
CA ILE A 147 -1.32 -11.91 9.98
C ILE A 147 0.13 -11.47 10.10
N VAL A 148 0.89 -11.65 9.01
CA VAL A 148 2.14 -10.95 8.69
C VAL A 148 1.84 -9.96 7.58
N SER A 149 2.15 -8.67 7.77
CA SER A 149 1.96 -7.63 6.77
C SER A 149 3.29 -7.18 6.19
N LEU A 150 3.36 -7.10 4.86
CA LEU A 150 4.51 -6.60 4.10
C LEU A 150 4.06 -5.41 3.25
N ALA A 151 4.76 -4.29 3.33
CA ALA A 151 4.52 -3.14 2.45
C ALA A 151 4.79 -3.54 0.99
N ALA A 152 3.78 -3.53 0.15
CA ALA A 152 3.81 -4.05 -1.22
C ALA A 152 3.04 -3.15 -2.20
N GLY A 153 3.30 -1.88 -2.15
CA GLY A 153 2.74 -0.86 -3.03
C GLY A 153 2.61 0.49 -2.34
N ASN A 154 2.64 1.55 -3.12
CA ASN A 154 2.35 2.90 -2.65
C ASN A 154 1.80 3.73 -3.81
N SER A 155 0.77 4.54 -3.55
CA SER A 155 0.18 5.42 -4.57
C SER A 155 0.90 6.77 -4.72
N GLY A 156 1.78 7.12 -3.81
CA GLY A 156 2.22 8.50 -3.65
C GLY A 156 1.09 9.40 -3.13
N CYS A 157 1.28 10.71 -3.27
CA CYS A 157 0.27 11.69 -2.87
C CYS A 157 -0.94 11.62 -3.79
N GLN A 158 -2.12 11.48 -3.21
CA GLN A 158 -3.37 11.32 -3.95
C GLN A 158 -4.07 12.64 -4.25
N MET A 159 -5.14 12.54 -5.05
CA MET A 159 -6.04 13.65 -5.36
C MET A 159 -7.22 13.69 -4.38
N GLY A 160 -7.73 14.90 -4.13
CA GLY A 160 -8.82 15.18 -3.20
C GLY A 160 -10.22 14.79 -3.70
N GLY A 161 -10.31 13.99 -4.76
CA GLY A 161 -11.53 13.36 -5.24
C GLY A 161 -12.42 14.24 -6.13
N TRP A 162 -13.55 13.64 -6.49
CA TRP A 162 -14.52 14.11 -7.46
C TRP A 162 -15.83 14.51 -6.78
N TYR A 163 -16.35 15.67 -7.14
CA TYR A 163 -17.53 16.25 -6.54
C TYR A 163 -18.54 16.63 -7.61
N ARG A 164 -19.81 16.31 -7.39
CA ARG A 164 -20.91 16.70 -8.31
C ARG A 164 -21.13 18.22 -8.32
N LYS A 165 -20.91 18.86 -7.17
CA LYS A 165 -20.99 20.34 -7.01
C LYS A 165 -19.64 20.88 -6.53
N PRO A 166 -19.32 22.15 -6.87
CA PRO A 166 -18.12 22.79 -6.33
C PRO A 166 -18.16 22.89 -4.80
N ILE A 167 -17.01 22.69 -4.16
CA ILE A 167 -16.78 22.84 -2.71
C ILE A 167 -15.90 24.06 -2.49
N LYS A 168 -16.46 25.15 -1.99
CA LYS A 168 -15.76 26.41 -1.79
C LYS A 168 -15.52 26.74 -0.33
N THR A 169 -16.45 26.36 0.55
CA THR A 169 -16.47 26.68 1.98
C THR A 169 -16.77 25.45 2.81
N LEU A 170 -16.58 25.53 4.13
CA LEU A 170 -16.96 24.46 5.07
C LEU A 170 -18.47 24.17 5.03
N ALA A 171 -19.31 25.14 4.71
CA ALA A 171 -20.75 24.93 4.61
C ALA A 171 -21.11 23.93 3.49
N ASP A 172 -20.32 23.88 2.42
CA ASP A 172 -20.55 22.96 1.29
C ASP A 172 -20.26 21.49 1.64
N LEU A 173 -19.55 21.24 2.74
CA LEU A 173 -19.27 19.89 3.24
C LEU A 173 -20.41 19.32 4.10
N LYS A 174 -21.30 20.17 4.64
CA LYS A 174 -22.35 19.72 5.57
C LYS A 174 -23.39 18.85 4.87
N GLY A 175 -23.54 17.63 5.37
CA GLY A 175 -24.48 16.62 4.83
C GLY A 175 -24.04 16.00 3.50
N LEU A 176 -22.84 16.35 2.97
CA LEU A 176 -22.28 15.78 1.75
C LEU A 176 -22.06 14.27 1.94
N LYS A 177 -22.71 13.45 1.12
CA LYS A 177 -22.50 12.00 1.10
C LYS A 177 -21.27 11.71 0.27
N MET A 178 -20.20 11.21 0.90
CA MET A 178 -18.92 11.00 0.22
C MET A 178 -18.41 9.58 0.41
N ARG A 179 -18.02 8.93 -0.68
CA ARG A 179 -17.18 7.75 -0.59
C ARG A 179 -15.77 8.21 -0.20
N VAL A 180 -15.32 7.75 0.94
CA VAL A 180 -13.97 8.01 1.44
C VAL A 180 -13.53 6.83 2.33
N GLY A 181 -12.26 6.42 2.18
CA GLY A 181 -11.71 5.28 2.92
C GLY A 181 -11.18 5.65 4.30
N GLY A 182 -11.14 4.64 5.18
CA GLY A 182 -10.33 4.61 6.40
C GLY A 182 -10.54 5.76 7.39
N PHE A 183 -9.43 6.22 7.95
CA PHE A 183 -9.37 7.27 8.98
C PHE A 183 -9.88 8.63 8.46
N ALA A 184 -9.74 8.90 7.17
CA ALA A 184 -10.25 10.09 6.53
C ALA A 184 -11.76 10.28 6.73
N GLY A 185 -12.53 9.19 6.72
CA GLY A 185 -13.97 9.22 6.97
C GLY A 185 -14.31 9.84 8.33
N ARG A 186 -13.58 9.49 9.39
CA ARG A 186 -13.78 10.05 10.74
C ARG A 186 -13.46 11.54 10.80
N CYS A 187 -12.41 11.97 10.11
CA CYS A 187 -12.07 13.38 10.05
C CYS A 187 -13.10 14.18 9.24
N MET A 188 -13.56 13.64 8.11
CA MET A 188 -14.62 14.23 7.31
C MET A 188 -15.96 14.33 8.04
N GLU A 189 -16.29 13.33 8.86
CA GLU A 189 -17.49 13.35 9.71
C GLU A 189 -17.49 14.55 10.67
N LYS A 190 -16.34 14.89 11.26
CA LYS A 190 -16.17 16.10 12.09
C LYS A 190 -16.43 17.40 11.31
N LEU A 191 -16.26 17.38 9.99
CA LEU A 191 -16.55 18.51 9.09
C LEU A 191 -18.01 18.51 8.58
N GLY A 192 -18.81 17.54 9.04
CA GLY A 192 -20.23 17.41 8.67
C GLY A 192 -20.50 16.59 7.42
N VAL A 193 -19.49 15.93 6.84
CA VAL A 193 -19.65 14.96 5.74
C VAL A 193 -20.27 13.67 6.27
N VAL A 194 -21.02 12.96 5.43
CA VAL A 194 -21.55 11.61 5.68
C VAL A 194 -20.67 10.61 4.90
N PRO A 195 -19.64 10.04 5.54
CA PRO A 195 -18.71 9.15 4.86
C PRO A 195 -19.31 7.76 4.62
N GLN A 196 -18.94 7.14 3.52
CA GLN A 196 -19.30 5.77 3.17
C GLN A 196 -18.09 5.04 2.58
N GLN A 197 -17.81 3.83 3.03
CA GLN A 197 -16.77 2.99 2.45
C GLN A 197 -17.37 2.07 1.40
N ILE A 198 -17.09 2.35 0.13
CA ILE A 198 -17.62 1.64 -1.05
C ILE A 198 -16.44 1.09 -1.85
N PRO A 199 -16.46 -0.19 -2.29
CA PRO A 199 -15.42 -0.75 -3.14
C PRO A 199 -15.39 -0.07 -4.52
N ALA A 200 -14.20 -0.09 -5.17
CA ALA A 200 -13.95 0.62 -6.43
C ALA A 200 -15.01 0.39 -7.51
N GLY A 201 -15.42 -0.86 -7.69
CA GLY A 201 -16.37 -1.23 -8.75
C GLY A 201 -17.77 -0.60 -8.62
N ASP A 202 -18.14 -0.13 -7.43
CA ASP A 202 -19.47 0.41 -7.12
C ASP A 202 -19.52 1.95 -7.07
N ILE A 203 -18.35 2.62 -7.14
CA ILE A 203 -18.25 4.08 -6.96
C ILE A 203 -18.95 4.83 -8.08
N TYR A 204 -18.68 4.47 -9.35
CA TYR A 204 -19.30 5.13 -10.50
C TYR A 204 -20.83 5.09 -10.45
N ALA A 205 -21.39 3.90 -10.24
CA ALA A 205 -22.84 3.72 -10.17
C ALA A 205 -23.46 4.48 -8.98
N SER A 206 -22.76 4.57 -7.86
CA SER A 206 -23.21 5.32 -6.68
C SER A 206 -23.24 6.84 -6.92
N LEU A 207 -22.25 7.39 -7.63
CA LEU A 207 -22.24 8.78 -8.06
C LEU A 207 -23.31 9.06 -9.13
N GLU A 208 -23.44 8.19 -10.12
CA GLU A 208 -24.40 8.33 -11.21
C GLU A 208 -25.85 8.37 -10.69
N LYS A 209 -26.18 7.45 -9.78
CA LYS A 209 -27.51 7.38 -9.14
C LYS A 209 -27.74 8.47 -8.09
N GLY A 210 -26.70 9.22 -7.68
CA GLY A 210 -26.80 10.24 -6.64
C GLY A 210 -26.97 9.68 -5.23
N THR A 211 -26.65 8.41 -4.98
CA THR A 211 -26.56 7.84 -3.63
C THR A 211 -25.42 8.45 -2.84
N ILE A 212 -24.37 8.90 -3.54
CA ILE A 212 -23.29 9.73 -3.01
C ILE A 212 -23.11 10.98 -3.88
N ASP A 213 -22.59 12.06 -3.28
CA ASP A 213 -22.37 13.36 -3.91
C ASP A 213 -20.92 13.57 -4.32
N ALA A 214 -20.01 12.81 -3.72
CA ALA A 214 -18.57 12.88 -3.95
C ALA A 214 -17.91 11.52 -3.72
N ALA A 215 -16.74 11.34 -4.35
CA ALA A 215 -15.89 10.19 -4.12
C ALA A 215 -14.42 10.54 -4.33
N GLU A 216 -13.55 10.02 -3.49
CA GLU A 216 -12.13 9.93 -3.77
C GLU A 216 -11.77 8.50 -4.20
N TRP A 217 -10.63 8.38 -4.91
CA TRP A 217 -10.04 7.07 -5.19
C TRP A 217 -8.52 7.15 -5.00
N ILE A 218 -7.74 7.32 -6.07
CA ILE A 218 -6.29 7.43 -5.94
C ILE A 218 -5.79 8.70 -6.64
N GLY A 219 -5.92 8.73 -7.96
CA GLY A 219 -5.37 9.80 -8.76
C GLY A 219 -5.74 9.66 -10.23
N PRO A 220 -5.22 10.56 -11.09
CA PRO A 220 -5.70 10.74 -12.45
C PRO A 220 -5.78 9.47 -13.28
N HIS A 221 -4.77 8.57 -13.14
CA HIS A 221 -4.70 7.36 -13.95
C HIS A 221 -5.84 6.38 -13.64
N ASP A 222 -6.05 6.08 -12.37
CA ASP A 222 -7.11 5.18 -11.94
C ASP A 222 -8.48 5.84 -12.07
N ASP A 223 -8.59 7.12 -11.71
CA ASP A 223 -9.83 7.89 -11.74
C ASP A 223 -10.40 8.03 -13.16
N GLU A 224 -9.52 8.14 -14.17
CA GLU A 224 -9.91 8.09 -15.58
C GLU A 224 -10.58 6.77 -15.93
N LYS A 225 -10.01 5.64 -15.48
CA LYS A 225 -10.53 4.29 -15.73
C LYS A 225 -11.86 4.03 -15.05
N LEU A 226 -12.03 4.57 -13.84
CA LEU A 226 -13.31 4.55 -13.13
C LEU A 226 -14.35 5.48 -13.77
N GLY A 227 -13.95 6.41 -14.64
CA GLY A 227 -14.84 7.32 -15.35
C GLY A 227 -15.50 8.37 -14.48
N LEU A 228 -14.96 8.67 -13.28
CA LEU A 228 -15.60 9.53 -12.28
C LEU A 228 -15.90 10.94 -12.79
N TYR A 229 -15.04 11.47 -13.66
CA TYR A 229 -15.21 12.80 -14.27
C TYR A 229 -16.51 12.98 -15.09
N LYS A 230 -17.11 11.87 -15.56
CA LYS A 230 -18.37 11.90 -16.35
C LYS A 230 -19.59 12.24 -15.49
N VAL A 231 -19.55 11.86 -14.22
CA VAL A 231 -20.69 11.98 -13.28
C VAL A 231 -20.45 12.98 -12.15
N ALA A 232 -19.20 13.40 -11.93
CA ALA A 232 -18.78 14.37 -10.92
C ALA A 232 -17.60 15.19 -11.46
N PRO A 233 -17.82 16.33 -12.15
CA PRO A 233 -16.77 16.99 -12.94
C PRO A 233 -15.78 17.84 -12.14
N ASN A 234 -16.02 18.10 -10.85
CA ASN A 234 -15.15 18.94 -10.03
C ASN A 234 -14.10 18.10 -9.34
N TYR A 235 -12.83 18.26 -9.70
CA TYR A 235 -11.70 17.46 -9.25
C TYR A 235 -10.80 18.27 -8.32
N TYR A 236 -10.64 17.82 -7.08
CA TYR A 236 -9.96 18.58 -6.04
C TYR A 236 -8.57 18.05 -5.70
N PHE A 237 -7.74 18.91 -5.13
CA PHE A 237 -6.41 18.60 -4.58
C PHE A 237 -6.07 19.56 -3.43
N PRO A 238 -5.07 19.21 -2.58
CA PRO A 238 -4.49 17.87 -2.40
C PRO A 238 -5.42 16.95 -1.60
N ALA A 239 -5.18 15.62 -1.66
CA ALA A 239 -5.76 14.69 -0.71
C ALA A 239 -5.02 14.84 0.64
N TRP A 240 -5.45 15.77 1.46
CA TRP A 240 -4.85 16.00 2.78
C TRP A 240 -4.96 14.78 3.71
N TRP A 241 -5.85 13.85 3.40
CA TRP A 241 -6.04 12.59 4.13
C TRP A 241 -5.15 11.45 3.64
N GLU A 242 -4.59 11.56 2.43
CA GLU A 242 -3.73 10.54 1.82
C GLU A 242 -2.50 11.16 1.15
N PRO A 243 -1.56 11.71 1.97
CA PRO A 243 -0.28 12.20 1.44
C PRO A 243 0.59 11.07 0.87
N SER A 244 0.29 9.84 1.23
CA SER A 244 0.65 8.59 0.56
C SER A 244 -0.28 7.49 1.06
N THR A 245 -0.54 6.49 0.20
CA THR A 245 -1.26 5.29 0.62
C THR A 245 -0.39 4.08 0.36
N GLN A 246 0.07 3.45 1.44
CA GLN A 246 0.78 2.18 1.38
C GLN A 246 -0.22 1.05 1.21
N PHE A 247 0.03 0.17 0.25
CA PHE A 247 -0.69 -1.09 0.10
C PHE A 247 0.14 -2.22 0.67
N SER A 248 -0.54 -3.23 1.21
CA SER A 248 0.14 -4.32 1.89
C SER A 248 -0.29 -5.68 1.35
N VAL A 249 0.68 -6.58 1.24
CA VAL A 249 0.41 -8.01 1.16
C VAL A 249 0.32 -8.53 2.59
N MET A 250 -0.88 -8.99 2.96
CA MET A 250 -1.15 -9.62 4.24
C MET A 250 -1.14 -11.13 4.05
N ILE A 251 -0.40 -11.84 4.90
CA ILE A 251 -0.17 -13.27 4.82
C ILE A 251 -0.68 -13.93 6.09
N ASN A 252 -1.38 -15.05 5.96
CA ASN A 252 -1.75 -15.84 7.13
C ASN A 252 -0.49 -16.27 7.90
N LYS A 253 -0.42 -15.90 9.19
CA LYS A 253 0.80 -16.13 10.00
C LYS A 253 1.16 -17.60 10.13
N LYS A 254 0.17 -18.49 10.21
CA LYS A 254 0.43 -19.93 10.27
C LYS A 254 1.04 -20.47 8.98
N GLU A 255 0.63 -19.92 7.84
CA GLU A 255 1.23 -20.27 6.53
C GLU A 255 2.64 -19.68 6.39
N TRP A 256 2.84 -18.43 6.84
CA TRP A 256 4.17 -17.82 6.92
C TRP A 256 5.16 -18.61 7.77
N ASP A 257 4.74 -19.07 8.95
CA ASP A 257 5.59 -19.79 9.89
C ASP A 257 6.02 -21.18 9.37
N LYS A 258 5.28 -21.76 8.39
CA LYS A 258 5.64 -23.01 7.72
C LYS A 258 6.69 -22.84 6.62
N LEU A 259 6.89 -21.60 6.13
CA LEU A 259 7.79 -21.35 5.02
C LEU A 259 9.25 -21.53 5.41
N PRO A 260 10.07 -22.12 4.53
CA PRO A 260 11.52 -22.03 4.64
C PRO A 260 11.98 -20.57 4.71
N LYS A 261 13.06 -20.29 5.41
CA LYS A 261 13.55 -18.92 5.63
C LYS A 261 13.84 -18.17 4.34
N ASN A 262 14.38 -18.84 3.33
CA ASN A 262 14.61 -18.25 2.01
C ASN A 262 13.31 -17.84 1.31
N TYR A 263 12.19 -18.55 1.50
CA TYR A 263 10.92 -18.16 0.92
C TYR A 263 10.30 -16.95 1.63
N GLN A 264 10.47 -16.84 2.95
CA GLN A 264 10.11 -15.63 3.68
C GLN A 264 10.88 -14.41 3.13
N GLN A 265 12.20 -14.56 2.90
CA GLN A 265 13.03 -13.51 2.30
C GLN A 265 12.61 -13.16 0.87
N ILE A 266 12.22 -14.14 0.06
CA ILE A 266 11.70 -13.92 -1.29
C ILE A 266 10.43 -13.05 -1.26
N LEU A 267 9.50 -13.34 -0.33
CA LEU A 267 8.29 -12.53 -0.15
C LEU A 267 8.62 -11.10 0.29
N GLU A 268 9.55 -10.92 1.22
CA GLU A 268 10.01 -9.60 1.68
C GLU A 268 10.62 -8.78 0.54
N VAL A 269 11.50 -9.39 -0.28
CA VAL A 269 12.15 -8.73 -1.43
C VAL A 269 11.12 -8.38 -2.51
N ALA A 270 10.22 -9.32 -2.85
CA ALA A 270 9.18 -9.07 -3.85
C ALA A 270 8.23 -7.95 -3.39
N ALA A 271 7.86 -7.89 -2.12
CA ALA A 271 7.04 -6.82 -1.57
C ALA A 271 7.73 -5.45 -1.65
N ALA A 272 9.00 -5.37 -1.24
CA ALA A 272 9.78 -4.13 -1.32
C ALA A 272 9.96 -3.63 -2.77
N GLU A 273 10.21 -4.54 -3.72
CA GLU A 273 10.29 -4.20 -5.15
C GLU A 273 8.94 -3.68 -5.65
N THR A 274 7.84 -4.36 -5.33
CA THR A 274 6.48 -3.94 -5.70
C THR A 274 6.14 -2.54 -5.15
N ASN A 275 6.54 -2.24 -3.91
CA ASN A 275 6.32 -0.94 -3.28
C ASN A 275 6.98 0.20 -4.09
N VAL A 276 8.23 0.03 -4.50
CA VAL A 276 8.96 1.03 -5.29
C VAL A 276 8.38 1.14 -6.71
N ARG A 277 8.08 0.01 -7.35
CA ARG A 277 7.60 -0.01 -8.75
C ARG A 277 6.22 0.62 -8.89
N MET A 278 5.29 0.30 -8.01
CA MET A 278 3.94 0.87 -8.02
C MET A 278 3.98 2.39 -7.86
N LEU A 279 4.77 2.92 -6.91
CA LEU A 279 4.95 4.35 -6.72
C LEU A 279 5.48 5.02 -8.01
N ALA A 280 6.54 4.47 -8.59
CA ALA A 280 7.13 4.98 -9.82
C ALA A 280 6.15 4.93 -11.01
N GLU A 281 5.33 3.90 -11.08
CA GLU A 281 4.33 3.76 -12.14
C GLU A 281 3.22 4.80 -12.02
N TYR A 282 2.71 5.07 -10.82
CA TYR A 282 1.75 6.16 -10.60
C TYR A 282 2.34 7.52 -10.97
N ASP A 283 3.56 7.81 -10.52
CA ASP A 283 4.24 9.07 -10.84
C ASP A 283 4.46 9.24 -12.35
N PHE A 284 4.73 8.15 -13.07
CA PHE A 284 4.88 8.16 -14.52
C PHE A 284 3.55 8.35 -15.26
N ARG A 285 2.46 7.69 -14.80
CA ARG A 285 1.17 7.67 -15.51
C ARG A 285 0.28 8.87 -15.20
N ASN A 286 0.27 9.34 -13.96
CA ASN A 286 -0.64 10.39 -13.49
C ASN A 286 -0.53 11.72 -14.26
N PRO A 287 0.65 12.25 -14.64
CA PRO A 287 0.74 13.53 -15.36
C PRO A 287 0.01 13.49 -16.70
N THR A 288 0.16 12.41 -17.46
CA THR A 288 -0.52 12.26 -18.76
C THR A 288 -2.03 12.08 -18.59
N ALA A 289 -2.45 11.29 -17.61
CA ALA A 289 -3.86 11.08 -17.31
C ALA A 289 -4.53 12.38 -16.82
N LEU A 290 -3.87 13.18 -15.97
CA LEU A 290 -4.38 14.49 -15.54
C LEU A 290 -4.64 15.43 -16.71
N ALA A 291 -3.68 15.54 -17.63
CA ALA A 291 -3.83 16.37 -18.83
C ALA A 291 -5.01 15.91 -19.71
N LYS A 292 -5.22 14.60 -19.80
CA LYS A 292 -6.34 14.01 -20.54
C LYS A 292 -7.69 14.28 -19.87
N LEU A 293 -7.77 14.12 -18.55
CA LEU A 293 -8.97 14.43 -17.75
C LEU A 293 -9.37 15.89 -17.88
N GLN A 294 -8.40 16.83 -17.82
CA GLN A 294 -8.67 18.27 -18.01
C GLN A 294 -9.22 18.57 -19.41
N LYS A 295 -8.65 17.96 -20.45
CA LYS A 295 -9.18 18.06 -21.83
C LYS A 295 -10.59 17.47 -21.96
N SER A 296 -10.92 16.48 -21.15
CA SER A 296 -12.25 15.84 -21.10
C SER A 296 -13.26 16.59 -20.23
N GLY A 297 -12.92 17.78 -19.72
CA GLY A 297 -13.84 18.67 -18.99
C GLY A 297 -13.75 18.60 -17.47
N ALA A 298 -12.78 17.87 -16.90
CA ALA A 298 -12.53 17.87 -15.46
C ALA A 298 -12.11 19.28 -14.99
N LYS A 299 -12.79 19.79 -13.97
CA LYS A 299 -12.54 21.11 -13.38
C LYS A 299 -11.64 20.98 -12.17
N LEU A 300 -10.33 21.17 -12.38
CA LEU A 300 -9.32 21.06 -11.34
C LEU A 300 -9.40 22.27 -10.39
N SER A 301 -9.49 22.01 -9.08
CA SER A 301 -9.59 23.04 -8.04
C SER A 301 -8.81 22.64 -6.80
N GLN A 302 -8.20 23.63 -6.14
CA GLN A 302 -7.58 23.43 -4.84
C GLN A 302 -8.60 23.60 -3.72
N PHE A 303 -8.51 22.81 -2.65
CA PHE A 303 -9.26 23.10 -1.43
C PHE A 303 -8.83 24.45 -0.86
N SER A 304 -9.79 25.22 -0.34
CA SER A 304 -9.50 26.50 0.31
C SER A 304 -8.69 26.29 1.59
N ASN A 305 -7.91 27.31 1.98
CA ASN A 305 -7.17 27.28 3.24
C ASN A 305 -8.11 27.10 4.43
N GLU A 306 -9.33 27.67 4.37
CA GLU A 306 -10.36 27.47 5.40
C GLU A 306 -10.67 25.99 5.62
N ILE A 307 -10.86 25.24 4.51
CA ILE A 307 -11.14 23.80 4.56
C ILE A 307 -9.91 23.03 5.08
N LEU A 308 -8.72 23.37 4.60
CA LEU A 308 -7.49 22.67 5.02
C LEU A 308 -7.17 22.89 6.52
N GLU A 309 -7.33 24.11 7.04
CA GLU A 309 -7.14 24.41 8.46
C GLU A 309 -8.17 23.70 9.34
N ALA A 310 -9.44 23.72 8.94
CA ALA A 310 -10.48 22.99 9.66
C ALA A 310 -10.26 21.48 9.64
N ALA A 311 -9.83 20.93 8.50
CA ALA A 311 -9.48 19.52 8.35
C ALA A 311 -8.28 19.13 9.21
N PHE A 312 -7.26 19.97 9.29
CA PHE A 312 -6.09 19.74 10.15
C PHE A 312 -6.50 19.72 11.63
N LYS A 313 -7.32 20.68 12.06
CA LYS A 313 -7.86 20.71 13.43
C LYS A 313 -8.67 19.45 13.72
N ALA A 314 -9.63 19.10 12.86
CA ALA A 314 -10.46 17.90 13.01
C ALA A 314 -9.61 16.62 13.07
N THR A 315 -8.55 16.54 12.25
CA THR A 315 -7.61 15.41 12.25
C THR A 315 -6.91 15.28 13.61
N ASN A 316 -6.36 16.36 14.15
CA ASN A 316 -5.70 16.31 15.46
C ASN A 316 -6.66 15.87 16.56
N GLU A 317 -7.89 16.40 16.58
CA GLU A 317 -8.92 15.99 17.54
C GLU A 317 -9.21 14.48 17.44
N VAL A 318 -9.42 13.96 16.21
CA VAL A 318 -9.72 12.53 16.00
C VAL A 318 -8.54 11.64 16.39
N LEU A 319 -7.30 12.06 16.11
CA LEU A 319 -6.10 11.31 16.50
C LEU A 319 -5.98 11.21 18.04
N GLU A 320 -6.13 12.31 18.75
CA GLU A 320 -6.03 12.33 20.22
C GLU A 320 -7.21 11.57 20.87
N GLU A 321 -8.45 11.75 20.40
CA GLU A 321 -9.61 11.00 20.84
C GLU A 321 -9.42 9.49 20.65
N THR A 322 -8.88 9.09 19.50
CA THR A 322 -8.63 7.68 19.19
C THR A 322 -7.52 7.11 20.07
N ALA A 323 -6.43 7.84 20.26
CA ALA A 323 -5.34 7.43 21.15
C ALA A 323 -5.82 7.31 22.62
N GLY A 324 -6.78 8.14 23.03
CA GLY A 324 -7.37 8.09 24.39
C GLY A 324 -8.20 6.84 24.68
N ARG A 325 -8.79 6.21 23.65
CA ARG A 325 -9.70 5.06 23.81
C ARG A 325 -9.20 3.73 23.24
N ASN A 326 -8.19 3.77 22.36
CA ASN A 326 -7.65 2.59 21.69
C ASN A 326 -6.16 2.41 22.05
N PRO A 327 -5.81 1.46 22.93
CA PRO A 327 -4.43 1.23 23.37
C PRO A 327 -3.49 0.79 22.23
N ASP A 328 -3.98 -0.02 21.27
CA ASP A 328 -3.16 -0.44 20.11
C ASP A 328 -2.81 0.76 19.24
N PHE A 329 -3.81 1.62 18.99
CA PHE A 329 -3.60 2.86 18.25
C PHE A 329 -2.59 3.76 18.97
N LYS A 330 -2.76 3.99 20.27
CA LYS A 330 -1.86 4.83 21.06
C LYS A 330 -0.41 4.35 21.03
N LYS A 331 -0.20 3.03 21.15
CA LYS A 331 1.13 2.39 21.14
C LYS A 331 1.89 2.69 19.85
N ILE A 332 1.19 2.80 18.72
CA ILE A 332 1.80 3.10 17.41
C ILE A 332 1.83 4.61 17.17
N TYR A 333 0.78 5.33 17.53
CA TYR A 333 0.62 6.77 17.28
C TYR A 333 1.70 7.63 17.93
N GLU A 334 2.06 7.37 19.18
CA GLU A 334 3.04 8.20 19.89
C GLU A 334 4.41 8.22 19.22
N PRO A 335 5.06 7.06 18.92
CA PRO A 335 6.33 7.04 18.21
C PRO A 335 6.19 7.49 16.74
N TRP A 336 5.08 7.16 16.06
CA TRP A 336 4.79 7.60 14.70
C TRP A 336 4.72 9.14 14.62
N ARG A 337 4.03 9.80 15.55
CA ARG A 337 3.90 11.26 15.61
C ARG A 337 5.25 11.94 15.81
N GLN A 338 6.10 11.41 16.69
CA GLN A 338 7.43 11.93 16.92
C GLN A 338 8.29 11.81 15.66
N PHE A 339 8.29 10.65 15.02
CA PHE A 339 9.04 10.41 13.78
C PHE A 339 8.54 11.32 12.65
N ARG A 340 7.22 11.39 12.42
CA ARG A 340 6.63 12.30 11.43
C ARG A 340 7.08 13.74 11.61
N ASN A 341 7.09 14.24 12.83
CA ASN A 341 7.46 15.63 13.09
C ASN A 341 8.94 15.90 12.80
N LEU A 342 9.84 14.94 13.07
CA LEU A 342 11.26 15.04 12.71
C LEU A 342 11.44 15.03 11.18
N GLU A 343 10.77 14.10 10.48
CA GLU A 343 10.82 14.03 9.02
C GLU A 343 10.30 15.31 8.36
N PHE A 344 9.24 15.90 8.88
CA PHE A 344 8.69 17.15 8.35
C PHE A 344 9.63 18.33 8.52
N GLN A 345 10.37 18.41 9.62
CA GLN A 345 11.43 19.42 9.79
C GLN A 345 12.52 19.24 8.72
N TRP A 346 12.98 17.99 8.52
CA TRP A 346 13.98 17.68 7.51
C TRP A 346 13.49 17.97 6.08
N PHE A 347 12.31 17.49 5.70
CA PHE A 347 11.77 17.70 4.37
C PHE A 347 11.42 19.16 4.08
N ASN A 348 11.06 19.94 5.09
CA ASN A 348 10.82 21.37 4.90
C ASN A 348 12.11 22.11 4.47
N VAL A 349 13.26 21.71 5.02
CA VAL A 349 14.58 22.31 4.66
C VAL A 349 15.07 21.80 3.30
N THR A 350 14.76 20.57 2.94
CA THR A 350 15.27 19.92 1.72
C THR A 350 14.23 19.91 0.59
N GLU A 351 13.35 18.92 0.57
CA GLU A 351 12.42 18.67 -0.53
C GLU A 351 11.45 19.83 -0.79
N GLN A 352 10.86 20.38 0.28
CA GLN A 352 9.90 21.47 0.17
C GLN A 352 10.56 22.76 -0.32
N ALA A 353 11.75 23.09 0.20
CA ALA A 353 12.50 24.25 -0.23
C ALA A 353 12.91 24.14 -1.70
N TYR A 354 13.38 22.96 -2.12
CA TYR A 354 13.68 22.66 -3.52
C TYR A 354 12.43 22.74 -4.41
N ALA A 355 11.37 22.02 -4.04
CA ALA A 355 10.14 21.94 -4.82
C ALA A 355 9.48 23.32 -4.99
N LYS A 356 9.41 24.12 -3.92
CA LYS A 356 8.88 25.48 -3.93
C LYS A 356 9.56 26.38 -4.95
N PHE A 357 10.86 26.18 -5.16
CA PHE A 357 11.62 26.93 -6.17
C PHE A 357 11.52 26.28 -7.56
N ALA A 358 11.81 24.98 -7.67
CA ALA A 358 12.06 24.30 -8.94
C ALA A 358 10.79 24.02 -9.75
N PHE A 359 9.66 23.68 -9.12
CA PHE A 359 8.43 23.29 -9.83
C PHE A 359 7.81 24.41 -10.67
N HIS A 360 8.17 25.66 -10.41
CA HIS A 360 7.75 26.82 -11.18
C HIS A 360 8.72 27.19 -12.32
N LYS A 361 9.83 26.42 -12.49
CA LYS A 361 10.84 26.69 -13.51
C LYS A 361 10.72 25.66 -14.64
N LYS A 362 10.92 26.12 -15.87
CA LYS A 362 11.05 25.24 -17.03
C LYS A 362 12.53 25.20 -17.44
N LEU A 363 13.02 24.00 -17.71
CA LEU A 363 14.33 23.80 -18.33
C LEU A 363 14.20 23.87 -19.86
N GLY A 364 15.17 24.52 -20.48
CA GLY A 364 15.18 24.72 -21.94
C GLY A 364 14.26 25.88 -22.40
N LYS A 365 14.29 26.13 -23.74
CA LYS A 365 13.45 27.12 -24.39
C LYS A 365 12.04 26.57 -24.65
#